data_52fe5c33234a7196680be1a0af125ca1
#
_entry.id   52fe5c33234a7196680be1a0af125ca1
#
_cell.length_a   1.000
_cell.length_b   1.000
_cell.length_c   1.000
_cell.angle_alpha   90.00
_cell.angle_beta   90.00
_cell.angle_gamma   90.00
#
_symmetry.space_group_name_H-M   'P 1'
#
loop_
_entity.id
_entity.type
_entity.pdbx_description
1 polymer ?
#
loop_
_entity_poly.entity_id
_entity_poly.type
_entity_poly.pdbx_seq_one_letter_code
_entity_poly.pdbx_strand_id
1 'polypeptide(L)'
;MSPTGLVRTRIGQEVVVQFVEGDPDLPLVIGSVYNAEQIPPYLLPDHATVSTFRSRSSKQGVAANFNELAFEDKKGEEYIRLHAEKDLLELVKHDAHLEVGNDQFRMVTKNLTEEIGENVERTIGKNLADTIAENVQTTIGKDNSVDIGGKHGVKTGSDASYASGASISVESSAGMDIKVGANLHIKAGANVVIEAGATLTLKGAMINIEGSGPVSITGAMVKVNSGGGGGGGSASPKSPDKPEKAKKPEALPKFKKKVGDDLGKKR
;
A
#
# COMPACT_ATOMS: atom_id res chain seq x y z
N MET A 1 -44.00 9.07 11.16
CA MET A 1 -42.72 8.37 10.83
C MET A 1 -42.95 7.56 9.57
N SER A 2 -42.16 7.76 8.53
CA SER A 2 -42.24 6.91 7.34
C SER A 2 -41.70 5.52 7.67
N PRO A 3 -42.28 4.44 7.13
CA PRO A 3 -41.80 3.10 7.36
C PRO A 3 -40.32 2.99 6.91
N THR A 4 -39.48 2.41 7.75
CA THR A 4 -38.01 2.38 7.58
C THR A 4 -37.49 1.20 6.75
N GLY A 5 -38.36 0.29 6.33
CA GLY A 5 -38.00 -0.86 5.51
C GLY A 5 -38.98 -1.07 4.36
N LEU A 6 -38.45 -1.22 3.15
CA LEU A 6 -39.23 -1.56 1.97
C LEU A 6 -38.65 -2.81 1.32
N VAL A 7 -39.32 -3.95 1.47
CA VAL A 7 -39.07 -5.15 0.68
C VAL A 7 -40.09 -5.20 -0.45
N ARG A 8 -39.61 -5.05 -1.69
CA ARG A 8 -40.48 -5.10 -2.87
C ARG A 8 -40.63 -6.51 -3.38
N THR A 9 -41.87 -6.98 -3.43
CA THR A 9 -42.23 -8.16 -4.19
C THR A 9 -42.21 -7.85 -5.70
N ARG A 10 -41.91 -8.83 -6.52
CA ARG A 10 -41.86 -8.69 -7.99
C ARG A 10 -42.92 -9.57 -8.64
N ILE A 11 -43.33 -9.18 -9.85
CA ILE A 11 -44.25 -9.96 -10.66
C ILE A 11 -43.71 -11.40 -10.83
N GLY A 12 -44.53 -12.38 -10.57
CA GLY A 12 -44.19 -13.82 -10.61
C GLY A 12 -43.78 -14.41 -9.26
N GLN A 13 -43.63 -13.60 -8.21
CA GLN A 13 -43.42 -14.14 -6.85
C GLN A 13 -44.72 -14.52 -6.19
N GLU A 14 -44.72 -15.68 -5.51
CA GLU A 14 -45.79 -16.10 -4.62
C GLU A 14 -45.66 -15.40 -3.27
N VAL A 15 -46.74 -14.81 -2.79
CA VAL A 15 -46.73 -13.96 -1.61
C VAL A 15 -47.75 -14.46 -0.57
N VAL A 16 -47.44 -14.22 0.69
CA VAL A 16 -48.35 -14.43 1.80
C VAL A 16 -49.08 -13.12 2.06
N VAL A 17 -50.42 -13.19 2.00
CA VAL A 17 -51.28 -12.01 2.22
C VAL A 17 -52.01 -12.20 3.53
N GLN A 18 -51.98 -11.18 4.35
CA GLN A 18 -52.83 -11.04 5.54
C GLN A 18 -53.85 -9.94 5.29
N PHE A 19 -55.04 -10.08 5.80
CA PHE A 19 -56.09 -9.07 5.73
C PHE A 19 -56.15 -8.29 7.05
N VAL A 20 -56.03 -6.97 7.00
CA VAL A 20 -56.08 -6.12 8.19
C VAL A 20 -57.46 -6.27 8.84
N GLU A 21 -57.48 -6.60 10.13
CA GLU A 21 -58.68 -6.86 10.92
C GLU A 21 -59.63 -7.91 10.30
N GLY A 22 -59.11 -8.75 9.39
CA GLY A 22 -59.89 -9.75 8.67
C GLY A 22 -60.71 -9.22 7.51
N ASP A 23 -60.53 -7.95 7.14
CA ASP A 23 -61.28 -7.31 6.06
C ASP A 23 -60.67 -7.67 4.68
N PRO A 24 -61.41 -8.37 3.79
CA PRO A 24 -60.88 -8.76 2.46
C PRO A 24 -60.53 -7.60 1.56
N ASP A 25 -61.05 -6.42 1.81
CA ASP A 25 -60.74 -5.20 1.04
C ASP A 25 -59.46 -4.49 1.48
N LEU A 26 -58.83 -4.99 2.56
CA LEU A 26 -57.57 -4.47 3.12
C LEU A 26 -56.44 -5.51 3.10
N PRO A 27 -56.02 -5.98 1.93
CA PRO A 27 -54.94 -6.98 1.82
C PRO A 27 -53.56 -6.36 2.10
N LEU A 28 -52.74 -7.03 2.90
CA LEU A 28 -51.38 -6.68 3.19
C LEU A 28 -50.43 -7.86 2.86
N VAL A 29 -49.46 -7.61 2.00
CA VAL A 29 -48.41 -8.58 1.72
C VAL A 29 -47.42 -8.60 2.87
N ILE A 30 -47.28 -9.72 3.56
CA ILE A 30 -46.46 -9.89 4.75
C ILE A 30 -45.15 -10.67 4.48
N GLY A 31 -45.06 -11.35 3.31
CA GLY A 31 -43.88 -12.12 2.95
C GLY A 31 -44.00 -12.75 1.57
N SER A 32 -42.97 -13.45 1.17
CA SER A 32 -42.93 -14.25 -0.05
C SER A 32 -42.47 -15.69 0.28
N VAL A 33 -42.88 -16.63 -0.53
CA VAL A 33 -42.52 -18.05 -0.41
C VAL A 33 -41.86 -18.52 -1.69
N TYR A 34 -41.05 -19.57 -1.57
CA TYR A 34 -40.45 -20.23 -2.72
C TYR A 34 -41.47 -21.27 -3.30
N ASN A 35 -41.39 -21.44 -4.60
CA ASN A 35 -42.18 -22.43 -5.31
C ASN A 35 -41.36 -23.09 -6.44
N ALA A 36 -41.97 -23.94 -7.25
CA ALA A 36 -41.28 -24.66 -8.32
C ALA A 36 -40.66 -23.75 -9.42
N GLU A 37 -41.20 -22.53 -9.61
CA GLU A 37 -40.71 -21.56 -10.57
C GLU A 37 -39.69 -20.57 -9.93
N GLN A 38 -39.88 -20.30 -8.64
CA GLN A 38 -39.02 -19.42 -7.84
C GLN A 38 -38.35 -20.21 -6.73
N ILE A 39 -37.35 -21.01 -7.11
CA ILE A 39 -36.61 -21.86 -6.18
C ILE A 39 -35.70 -21.06 -5.25
N PRO A 40 -35.33 -21.58 -4.07
CA PRO A 40 -34.34 -20.97 -3.17
C PRO A 40 -33.02 -20.65 -3.89
N PRO A 41 -32.35 -19.57 -3.51
CA PRO A 41 -31.08 -19.16 -4.14
C PRO A 41 -29.94 -20.16 -3.89
N TYR A 42 -30.07 -21.03 -2.92
CA TYR A 42 -29.14 -22.10 -2.56
C TYR A 42 -29.83 -23.46 -2.57
N LEU A 43 -29.09 -24.45 -3.05
CA LEU A 43 -29.61 -25.82 -3.11
C LEU A 43 -29.72 -26.42 -1.71
N LEU A 44 -30.88 -27.01 -1.40
CA LEU A 44 -31.12 -27.77 -0.19
C LEU A 44 -30.95 -29.26 -0.47
N PRO A 45 -30.45 -30.08 0.48
CA PRO A 45 -30.07 -29.72 1.86
C PRO A 45 -28.64 -29.18 2.01
N ASP A 46 -27.84 -29.08 0.95
CA ASP A 46 -26.40 -28.80 0.99
C ASP A 46 -26.07 -27.45 1.67
N HIS A 47 -26.98 -26.49 1.60
CA HIS A 47 -26.83 -25.14 2.17
C HIS A 47 -27.91 -24.84 3.22
N ALA A 48 -28.29 -25.83 4.02
CA ALA A 48 -29.33 -25.69 5.03
C ALA A 48 -28.97 -24.70 6.16
N THR A 49 -27.68 -24.38 6.31
CA THR A 49 -27.12 -23.43 7.30
C THR A 49 -26.94 -22.01 6.77
N VAL A 50 -27.26 -21.78 5.47
CA VAL A 50 -27.16 -20.43 4.88
C VAL A 50 -28.44 -19.63 5.07
N SER A 51 -28.32 -18.46 5.67
CA SER A 51 -29.36 -17.43 5.71
C SER A 51 -28.99 -16.28 4.78
N THR A 52 -29.93 -15.77 3.96
CA THR A 52 -29.58 -14.75 2.98
C THR A 52 -30.71 -13.76 2.69
N PHE A 53 -30.31 -12.48 2.48
CA PHE A 53 -31.10 -11.46 1.80
C PHE A 53 -30.52 -11.26 0.40
N ARG A 54 -31.21 -11.78 -0.62
CA ARG A 54 -30.73 -11.72 -1.99
C ARG A 54 -31.72 -11.04 -2.91
N SER A 55 -31.26 -10.08 -3.70
CA SER A 55 -32.03 -9.41 -4.76
C SER A 55 -31.44 -9.74 -6.13
N ARG A 56 -32.27 -9.72 -7.16
CA ARG A 56 -31.83 -9.92 -8.55
C ARG A 56 -31.87 -8.57 -9.29
N SER A 57 -30.93 -8.34 -10.19
CA SER A 57 -30.93 -7.16 -11.05
C SER A 57 -32.26 -7.07 -11.84
N SER A 58 -32.86 -5.89 -11.88
CA SER A 58 -34.13 -5.64 -12.58
C SER A 58 -33.88 -5.20 -14.00
N LYS A 59 -34.74 -5.49 -14.84
CA LYS A 59 -34.96 -5.76 -16.24
C LYS A 59 -33.82 -6.56 -16.85
N GLN A 60 -34.13 -7.80 -17.23
CA GLN A 60 -33.26 -8.74 -17.93
C GLN A 60 -32.04 -9.29 -17.15
N GLY A 61 -32.01 -9.13 -15.82
CA GLY A 61 -30.96 -9.77 -15.01
C GLY A 61 -31.11 -11.29 -14.97
N VAL A 62 -30.02 -12.01 -15.18
CA VAL A 62 -29.95 -13.46 -15.02
C VAL A 62 -29.70 -13.86 -13.56
N ALA A 63 -29.74 -15.15 -13.23
CA ALA A 63 -29.56 -15.65 -11.88
C ALA A 63 -28.20 -15.25 -11.24
N ALA A 64 -27.19 -15.00 -12.06
CA ALA A 64 -25.86 -14.55 -11.61
C ALA A 64 -25.78 -13.05 -11.26
N ASN A 65 -26.78 -12.25 -11.67
CA ASN A 65 -26.79 -10.82 -11.40
C ASN A 65 -27.60 -10.50 -10.13
N PHE A 66 -26.94 -10.31 -9.00
CA PHE A 66 -27.60 -10.12 -7.71
C PHE A 66 -26.77 -9.29 -6.72
N ASN A 67 -27.46 -8.66 -5.79
CA ASN A 67 -26.84 -8.18 -4.55
C ASN A 67 -27.23 -9.12 -3.42
N GLU A 68 -26.35 -9.30 -2.44
CA GLU A 68 -26.58 -10.26 -1.37
C GLU A 68 -25.89 -9.88 -0.06
N LEU A 69 -26.60 -10.12 1.03
CA LEU A 69 -26.03 -10.26 2.36
C LEU A 69 -26.32 -11.68 2.84
N ALA A 70 -25.30 -12.50 3.01
CA ALA A 70 -25.44 -13.89 3.40
C ALA A 70 -24.64 -14.20 4.66
N PHE A 71 -25.19 -15.10 5.47
CA PHE A 71 -24.61 -15.65 6.68
C PHE A 71 -24.52 -17.17 6.51
N GLU A 72 -23.35 -17.75 6.72
CA GLU A 72 -23.16 -19.19 6.83
C GLU A 72 -22.86 -19.50 8.29
N ASP A 73 -23.69 -20.35 8.91
CA ASP A 73 -23.62 -20.72 10.32
C ASP A 73 -23.06 -22.15 10.54
N LYS A 74 -22.52 -22.77 9.50
CA LYS A 74 -21.92 -24.09 9.61
C LYS A 74 -20.64 -24.02 10.43
N LYS A 75 -20.61 -24.72 11.59
CA LYS A 75 -19.50 -24.69 12.54
C LYS A 75 -18.14 -24.98 11.88
N GLY A 76 -17.21 -24.02 12.01
CA GLY A 76 -15.86 -24.07 11.44
C GLY A 76 -15.78 -23.61 9.99
N GLU A 77 -16.90 -23.22 9.37
CA GLU A 77 -16.98 -22.67 8.02
C GLU A 77 -17.80 -21.36 7.99
N GLU A 78 -18.00 -20.73 9.15
CA GLU A 78 -18.82 -19.54 9.32
C GLU A 78 -18.27 -18.35 8.53
N TYR A 79 -19.18 -17.60 7.91
CA TYR A 79 -18.83 -16.34 7.26
C TYR A 79 -20.00 -15.37 7.15
N ILE A 80 -19.71 -14.08 7.02
CA ILE A 80 -20.63 -13.06 6.53
C ILE A 80 -20.12 -12.62 5.16
N ARG A 81 -20.99 -12.62 4.16
CA ARG A 81 -20.67 -12.17 2.80
C ARG A 81 -21.56 -11.02 2.39
N LEU A 82 -20.95 -9.90 2.02
CA LEU A 82 -21.60 -8.79 1.35
C LEU A 82 -21.17 -8.79 -0.13
N HIS A 83 -22.12 -8.91 -1.03
CA HIS A 83 -21.90 -8.92 -2.47
C HIS A 83 -22.73 -7.82 -3.13
N ALA A 84 -22.05 -6.91 -3.81
CA ALA A 84 -22.65 -5.91 -4.69
C ALA A 84 -22.38 -6.30 -6.14
N GLU A 85 -23.41 -6.40 -6.94
CA GLU A 85 -23.31 -6.74 -8.37
C GLU A 85 -22.50 -5.72 -9.16
N LYS A 86 -22.56 -4.46 -8.75
CA LYS A 86 -21.85 -3.38 -9.41
C LYS A 86 -21.11 -2.49 -8.44
N ASP A 87 -21.80 -1.65 -7.74
CA ASP A 87 -21.21 -0.64 -6.88
C ASP A 87 -21.64 -0.87 -5.43
N LEU A 88 -20.69 -0.80 -4.49
CA LEU A 88 -20.95 -0.73 -3.06
C LEU A 88 -20.72 0.71 -2.60
N LEU A 89 -21.75 1.33 -2.02
CA LEU A 89 -21.69 2.66 -1.42
C LEU A 89 -21.87 2.52 0.09
N GLU A 90 -20.85 2.89 0.83
CA GLU A 90 -20.86 2.89 2.28
C GLU A 90 -20.68 4.32 2.80
N LEU A 91 -21.58 4.81 3.64
CA LEU A 91 -21.53 6.12 4.23
C LEU A 91 -21.67 6.01 5.75
N VAL A 92 -20.60 6.32 6.46
CA VAL A 92 -20.57 6.41 7.92
C VAL A 92 -20.46 7.87 8.32
N LYS A 93 -21.45 8.39 9.05
CA LYS A 93 -21.51 9.82 9.42
C LYS A 93 -20.71 10.17 10.66
N HIS A 94 -20.21 9.20 11.38
CA HIS A 94 -19.42 9.40 12.59
C HIS A 94 -18.21 8.46 12.53
N ASP A 95 -18.12 7.44 13.32
CA ASP A 95 -16.96 6.58 13.43
C ASP A 95 -17.17 5.24 12.73
N ALA A 96 -16.16 4.72 12.06
CA ALA A 96 -16.09 3.35 11.58
C ALA A 96 -14.90 2.63 12.24
N HIS A 97 -15.16 1.49 12.86
CA HIS A 97 -14.13 0.65 13.47
C HIS A 97 -14.07 -0.70 12.77
N LEU A 98 -12.87 -1.13 12.42
CA LEU A 98 -12.61 -2.45 11.88
C LEU A 98 -11.49 -3.11 12.69
N GLU A 99 -11.81 -4.21 13.35
CA GLU A 99 -10.83 -5.05 14.04
C GLU A 99 -10.79 -6.43 13.37
N VAL A 100 -9.60 -6.87 12.99
CA VAL A 100 -9.36 -8.16 12.33
C VAL A 100 -8.41 -8.99 13.17
N GLY A 101 -8.90 -10.08 13.74
CA GLY A 101 -8.15 -10.92 14.68
C GLY A 101 -7.04 -11.75 14.05
N ASN A 102 -7.05 -11.93 12.72
CA ASN A 102 -6.03 -12.68 11.99
C ASN A 102 -5.58 -11.87 10.76
N ASP A 103 -5.93 -12.26 9.57
CA ASP A 103 -5.41 -11.66 8.34
C ASP A 103 -6.46 -10.79 7.65
N GLN A 104 -6.04 -9.64 7.15
CA GLN A 104 -6.83 -8.79 6.26
C GLN A 104 -6.23 -8.76 4.86
N PHE A 105 -7.04 -9.07 3.85
CA PHE A 105 -6.66 -8.99 2.44
C PHE A 105 -7.47 -7.90 1.74
N ARG A 106 -6.79 -7.00 1.04
CA ARG A 106 -7.42 -5.98 0.22
C ARG A 106 -6.83 -6.03 -1.19
N MET A 107 -7.66 -6.22 -2.19
CA MET A 107 -7.25 -6.20 -3.59
C MET A 107 -8.06 -5.16 -4.36
N VAL A 108 -7.38 -4.23 -5.00
CA VAL A 108 -7.96 -3.22 -5.88
C VAL A 108 -7.34 -3.39 -7.26
N THR A 109 -8.13 -3.75 -8.25
CA THR A 109 -7.63 -4.08 -9.59
C THR A 109 -7.19 -2.86 -10.39
N LYS A 110 -7.76 -1.69 -10.10
CA LYS A 110 -7.43 -0.45 -10.82
C LYS A 110 -6.86 0.59 -9.88
N ASN A 111 -7.68 1.49 -9.38
CA ASN A 111 -7.23 2.63 -8.61
C ASN A 111 -7.74 2.58 -7.17
N LEU A 112 -6.87 2.90 -6.23
CA LEU A 112 -7.23 3.22 -4.86
C LEU A 112 -7.00 4.71 -4.67
N THR A 113 -8.02 5.44 -4.25
CA THR A 113 -7.92 6.84 -3.80
C THR A 113 -8.26 6.89 -2.32
N GLU A 114 -7.42 7.53 -1.54
CA GLU A 114 -7.58 7.69 -0.11
C GLU A 114 -7.33 9.16 0.25
N GLU A 115 -8.29 9.80 0.91
CA GLU A 115 -8.23 11.18 1.35
C GLU A 115 -8.45 11.25 2.86
N ILE A 116 -7.51 11.83 3.58
CA ILE A 116 -7.53 11.92 5.04
C ILE A 116 -7.34 13.38 5.43
N GLY A 117 -8.34 13.96 6.09
CA GLY A 117 -8.38 15.38 6.42
C GLY A 117 -7.37 15.81 7.47
N GLU A 118 -6.94 14.92 8.37
CA GLU A 118 -6.04 15.27 9.46
C GLU A 118 -4.83 14.34 9.53
N ASN A 119 -4.89 13.25 10.28
CA ASN A 119 -3.71 12.45 10.61
C ASN A 119 -3.85 11.01 10.14
N VAL A 120 -2.73 10.43 9.74
CA VAL A 120 -2.56 8.98 9.57
C VAL A 120 -1.53 8.50 10.57
N GLU A 121 -1.91 7.57 11.42
CA GLU A 121 -0.97 6.84 12.27
C GLU A 121 -0.92 5.37 11.82
N ARG A 122 0.28 4.87 11.60
CA ARG A 122 0.49 3.49 11.15
C ARG A 122 1.62 2.83 11.92
N THR A 123 1.31 1.78 12.65
CA THR A 123 2.31 0.97 13.36
C THR A 123 2.39 -0.41 12.72
N ILE A 124 3.60 -0.84 12.38
CA ILE A 124 3.86 -2.16 11.79
C ILE A 124 4.85 -2.90 12.66
N GLY A 125 4.40 -3.97 13.30
CA GLY A 125 5.21 -4.72 14.26
C GLY A 125 6.39 -5.50 13.66
N LYS A 126 6.43 -5.73 12.35
CA LYS A 126 7.52 -6.46 11.67
C LYS A 126 8.00 -5.77 10.42
N ASN A 127 7.45 -6.09 9.26
CA ASN A 127 7.98 -5.66 7.98
C ASN A 127 6.94 -4.88 7.16
N LEU A 128 7.37 -3.80 6.54
CA LEU A 128 6.66 -3.15 5.44
C LEU A 128 7.42 -3.42 4.15
N ALA A 129 6.73 -3.82 3.10
CA ALA A 129 7.30 -4.02 1.79
C ALA A 129 6.41 -3.40 0.72
N ASP A 130 6.90 -2.34 0.09
CA ASP A 130 6.22 -1.65 -1.01
C ASP A 130 6.95 -1.95 -2.32
N THR A 131 6.21 -2.33 -3.35
CA THR A 131 6.72 -2.49 -4.71
C THR A 131 5.90 -1.64 -5.65
N ILE A 132 6.53 -0.61 -6.22
CA ILE A 132 5.90 0.33 -7.15
C ILE A 132 6.59 0.17 -8.50
N ALA A 133 5.81 -0.14 -9.54
CA ALA A 133 6.35 -0.43 -10.86
C ALA A 133 6.81 0.83 -11.61
N GLU A 134 6.21 1.97 -11.34
CA GLU A 134 6.49 3.21 -12.06
C GLU A 134 7.01 4.30 -11.14
N ASN A 135 6.18 5.19 -10.65
CA ASN A 135 6.60 6.41 -9.96
C ASN A 135 6.07 6.50 -8.53
N VAL A 136 6.89 7.04 -7.64
CA VAL A 136 6.49 7.51 -6.32
C VAL A 136 6.73 9.02 -6.26
N GLN A 137 5.73 9.77 -5.86
CA GLN A 137 5.87 11.18 -5.55
C GLN A 137 5.43 11.43 -4.11
N THR A 138 6.30 12.06 -3.33
CA THR A 138 6.00 12.45 -1.95
C THR A 138 6.23 13.94 -1.80
N THR A 139 5.23 14.68 -1.33
CA THR A 139 5.31 16.10 -1.02
C THR A 139 5.00 16.32 0.46
N ILE A 140 5.93 16.93 1.19
CA ILE A 140 5.80 17.18 2.62
C ILE A 140 5.93 18.69 2.84
N GLY A 141 4.89 19.30 3.38
CA GLY A 141 4.82 20.76 3.57
C GLY A 141 5.66 21.31 4.71
N LYS A 142 6.12 20.46 5.63
CA LYS A 142 6.97 20.85 6.77
C LYS A 142 8.15 19.90 6.91
N ASP A 143 8.19 19.13 7.95
CA ASP A 143 9.33 18.31 8.34
C ASP A 143 9.16 16.85 7.91
N ASN A 144 10.25 16.24 7.48
CA ASN A 144 10.36 14.80 7.28
C ASN A 144 11.52 14.29 8.14
N SER A 145 11.23 13.40 9.07
CA SER A 145 12.25 12.74 9.90
C SER A 145 12.27 11.25 9.62
N VAL A 146 13.45 10.71 9.39
CA VAL A 146 13.67 9.28 9.14
C VAL A 146 14.75 8.79 10.09
N ASP A 147 14.37 7.90 11.02
CA ASP A 147 15.28 7.24 11.94
C ASP A 147 15.37 5.73 11.62
N ILE A 148 16.58 5.24 11.41
CA ILE A 148 16.85 3.87 10.99
C ILE A 148 17.93 3.27 11.89
N GLY A 149 17.53 2.41 12.82
CA GLY A 149 18.46 1.73 13.73
C GLY A 149 19.43 0.73 13.06
N GLY A 150 19.23 0.42 11.79
CA GLY A 150 20.07 -0.47 11.02
C GLY A 150 20.66 0.19 9.77
N LYS A 151 20.66 -0.51 8.65
CA LYS A 151 21.20 -0.02 7.39
C LYS A 151 20.19 0.78 6.58
N HIS A 152 20.61 1.92 6.06
CA HIS A 152 19.89 2.68 5.05
C HIS A 152 20.61 2.59 3.70
N GLY A 153 19.97 2.06 2.67
CA GLY A 153 20.52 1.93 1.33
C GLY A 153 19.67 2.65 0.30
N VAL A 154 20.25 3.58 -0.45
CA VAL A 154 19.60 4.24 -1.59
C VAL A 154 20.37 3.87 -2.86
N LYS A 155 19.68 3.34 -3.86
CA LYS A 155 20.25 3.02 -5.17
C LYS A 155 19.37 3.58 -6.27
N THR A 156 19.92 4.42 -7.11
CA THR A 156 19.28 4.95 -8.31
C THR A 156 19.93 4.33 -9.55
N GLY A 157 19.15 4.11 -10.60
CA GLY A 157 19.67 3.65 -11.90
C GLY A 157 20.12 4.80 -12.80
N SER A 158 19.75 6.01 -12.47
CA SER A 158 20.08 7.25 -13.18
C SER A 158 20.52 8.32 -12.15
N ASP A 159 20.00 9.53 -12.26
CA ASP A 159 20.43 10.65 -11.44
C ASP A 159 19.85 10.62 -10.03
N ALA A 160 20.62 11.05 -9.05
CA ALA A 160 20.16 11.40 -7.72
C ALA A 160 20.53 12.85 -7.42
N SER A 161 19.59 13.65 -6.96
CA SER A 161 19.80 15.06 -6.65
C SER A 161 19.37 15.35 -5.21
N TYR A 162 20.22 16.07 -4.48
CA TYR A 162 19.95 16.58 -3.14
C TYR A 162 20.16 18.08 -3.14
N ALA A 163 19.13 18.83 -2.82
CA ALA A 163 19.18 20.28 -2.73
C ALA A 163 18.58 20.76 -1.41
N SER A 164 19.20 21.74 -0.79
CA SER A 164 18.73 22.40 0.43
C SER A 164 18.80 23.92 0.25
N GLY A 165 17.78 24.62 0.69
CA GLY A 165 17.76 26.08 0.72
C GLY A 165 18.60 26.65 1.85
N ALA A 166 19.07 25.84 2.79
CA ALA A 166 19.92 26.27 3.90
C ALA A 166 21.22 25.47 3.96
N SER A 167 21.27 24.38 4.67
CA SER A 167 22.47 23.58 4.85
C SER A 167 22.22 22.08 4.62
N ILE A 168 23.26 21.38 4.20
CA ILE A 168 23.33 19.93 4.19
C ILE A 168 24.46 19.53 5.12
N SER A 169 24.15 18.73 6.15
CA SER A 169 25.13 18.14 7.05
C SER A 169 25.19 16.64 6.84
N VAL A 170 26.40 16.09 6.73
CA VAL A 170 26.65 14.65 6.63
C VAL A 170 27.71 14.31 7.66
N GLU A 171 27.36 13.44 8.60
CA GLU A 171 28.25 12.99 9.67
C GLU A 171 28.35 11.47 9.67
N SER A 172 29.55 10.95 9.92
CA SER A 172 29.81 9.53 10.10
C SER A 172 30.85 9.34 11.18
N SER A 173 30.55 8.55 12.20
CA SER A 173 31.50 8.24 13.28
C SER A 173 32.61 7.26 12.88
N ALA A 174 32.47 6.55 11.76
CA ALA A 174 33.44 5.56 11.30
C ALA A 174 34.19 6.00 10.04
N GLY A 175 33.50 6.21 8.93
CA GLY A 175 34.12 6.59 7.68
C GLY A 175 33.11 7.01 6.62
N MET A 176 33.56 7.77 5.64
CA MET A 176 32.78 8.19 4.48
C MET A 176 33.62 7.98 3.21
N ASP A 177 33.12 7.16 2.29
CA ASP A 177 33.74 6.92 1.00
C ASP A 177 32.96 7.62 -0.12
N ILE A 178 33.65 8.43 -0.93
CA ILE A 178 33.08 9.04 -2.14
C ILE A 178 33.83 8.47 -3.34
N LYS A 179 33.16 7.71 -4.18
CA LYS A 179 33.72 7.15 -5.41
C LYS A 179 32.97 7.66 -6.61
N VAL A 180 33.65 8.34 -7.50
CA VAL A 180 33.11 8.93 -8.72
C VAL A 180 33.84 8.36 -9.93
N GLY A 181 33.10 7.84 -10.92
CA GLY A 181 33.68 7.23 -12.11
C GLY A 181 34.25 8.24 -13.12
N ALA A 182 33.82 9.49 -13.06
CA ALA A 182 34.28 10.53 -13.97
C ALA A 182 34.78 11.77 -13.17
N ASN A 183 33.91 12.76 -12.93
CA ASN A 183 34.31 14.04 -12.33
C ASN A 183 33.67 14.25 -10.97
N LEU A 184 34.46 14.70 -10.00
CA LEU A 184 33.98 15.26 -8.74
C LEU A 184 34.20 16.77 -8.76
N HIS A 185 33.14 17.59 -8.68
CA HIS A 185 33.22 19.03 -8.57
C HIS A 185 32.79 19.48 -7.17
N ILE A 186 33.67 20.21 -6.48
CA ILE A 186 33.37 20.86 -5.20
C ILE A 186 33.52 22.36 -5.42
N LYS A 187 32.43 23.12 -5.27
CA LYS A 187 32.40 24.56 -5.43
C LYS A 187 31.74 25.21 -4.22
N ALA A 188 32.42 26.16 -3.61
CA ALA A 188 31.87 27.00 -2.54
C ALA A 188 31.94 28.47 -2.95
N GLY A 189 30.96 29.26 -2.54
CA GLY A 189 30.96 30.71 -2.77
C GLY A 189 31.96 31.47 -1.88
N ALA A 190 32.32 30.87 -0.76
CA ALA A 190 33.29 31.46 0.17
C ALA A 190 34.46 30.51 0.44
N ASN A 191 34.34 29.56 1.33
CA ASN A 191 35.43 28.72 1.79
C ASN A 191 35.18 27.23 1.54
N VAL A 192 36.27 26.51 1.19
CA VAL A 192 36.35 25.05 1.29
C VAL A 192 37.43 24.74 2.33
N VAL A 193 37.08 24.03 3.40
CA VAL A 193 38.02 23.59 4.42
C VAL A 193 38.12 22.08 4.34
N ILE A 194 39.35 21.54 4.25
CA ILE A 194 39.61 20.09 4.31
C ILE A 194 40.63 19.88 5.41
N GLU A 195 40.23 19.21 6.47
CA GLU A 195 41.03 18.94 7.64
C GLU A 195 41.16 17.45 7.87
N ALA A 196 42.37 17.02 8.24
CA ALA A 196 42.63 15.62 8.59
C ALA A 196 43.51 15.58 9.84
N GLY A 197 43.07 14.85 10.88
CA GLY A 197 43.79 14.74 12.14
C GLY A 197 45.16 14.02 12.02
N ALA A 198 45.36 13.24 10.96
CA ALA A 198 46.66 12.56 10.71
C ALA A 198 47.23 12.90 9.34
N THR A 199 46.63 12.46 8.26
CA THR A 199 47.20 12.60 6.92
C THR A 199 46.14 13.02 5.90
N LEU A 200 46.41 14.06 5.13
CA LEU A 200 45.70 14.41 3.91
C LEU A 200 46.58 14.03 2.72
N THR A 201 46.10 13.16 1.86
CA THR A 201 46.79 12.73 0.64
C THR A 201 46.02 13.19 -0.59
N LEU A 202 46.65 13.99 -1.45
CA LEU A 202 46.16 14.36 -2.77
C LEU A 202 47.03 13.66 -3.82
N LYS A 203 46.43 12.84 -4.69
CA LYS A 203 47.14 12.06 -5.72
C LYS A 203 46.47 12.26 -7.08
N GLY A 204 47.21 12.59 -8.07
CA GLY A 204 46.79 12.73 -9.47
C GLY A 204 47.96 12.72 -10.42
N ALA A 205 47.73 12.49 -11.70
CA ALA A 205 48.78 12.67 -12.73
C ALA A 205 49.27 14.12 -12.79
N MET A 206 48.35 15.06 -12.54
CA MET A 206 48.67 16.48 -12.38
C MET A 206 47.83 17.04 -11.24
N ILE A 207 48.42 17.87 -10.39
CA ILE A 207 47.72 18.59 -9.32
C ILE A 207 48.02 20.07 -9.55
N ASN A 208 46.99 20.85 -9.91
CA ASN A 208 47.09 22.29 -10.05
C ASN A 208 46.55 22.97 -8.79
N ILE A 209 47.28 23.87 -8.22
CA ILE A 209 46.88 24.71 -7.10
C ILE A 209 47.06 26.17 -7.56
N GLU A 210 45.96 26.85 -7.82
CA GLU A 210 45.93 28.20 -8.36
C GLU A 210 45.18 29.12 -7.40
N GLY A 211 45.72 30.27 -7.16
CA GLY A 211 45.11 31.33 -6.37
C GLY A 211 45.30 32.70 -7.02
N SER A 212 44.28 33.55 -7.02
CA SER A 212 44.40 34.94 -7.43
C SER A 212 45.18 35.81 -6.40
N GLY A 213 45.41 35.25 -5.23
CA GLY A 213 46.21 35.81 -4.15
C GLY A 213 47.32 34.84 -3.70
N PRO A 214 47.96 35.09 -2.55
CA PRO A 214 49.03 34.24 -2.05
C PRO A 214 48.59 32.79 -1.82
N VAL A 215 49.35 31.81 -2.31
CA VAL A 215 49.26 30.40 -1.93
C VAL A 215 50.27 30.16 -0.82
N SER A 216 49.85 29.84 0.38
CA SER A 216 50.70 29.56 1.53
C SER A 216 50.77 28.05 1.81
N ILE A 217 51.99 27.51 1.89
CA ILE A 217 52.26 26.15 2.31
C ILE A 217 53.17 26.20 3.53
N THR A 218 52.70 25.81 4.69
CA THR A 218 53.41 25.90 5.95
C THR A 218 53.48 24.51 6.60
N GLY A 219 54.63 24.14 7.12
CA GLY A 219 54.84 22.88 7.83
C GLY A 219 56.23 22.83 8.46
N ALA A 220 56.46 21.97 9.43
CA ALA A 220 57.76 21.75 10.04
C ALA A 220 58.81 21.30 9.01
N MET A 221 58.39 20.62 7.96
CA MET A 221 59.22 20.27 6.79
C MET A 221 58.38 20.33 5.52
N VAL A 222 58.80 21.08 4.52
CA VAL A 222 58.23 21.14 3.18
C VAL A 222 59.19 20.48 2.21
N LYS A 223 58.87 19.34 1.60
CA LYS A 223 59.63 18.65 0.58
C LYS A 223 59.01 18.88 -0.80
N VAL A 224 59.74 19.47 -1.72
CA VAL A 224 59.35 19.67 -3.11
C VAL A 224 60.28 18.84 -3.99
N ASN A 225 59.74 18.08 -4.91
CA ASN A 225 60.48 17.16 -5.85
C ASN A 225 61.31 16.06 -5.20
N SER A 226 60.91 15.52 -4.04
CA SER A 226 61.54 14.34 -3.49
C SER A 226 60.87 13.06 -4.04
N GLY A 227 61.48 12.33 -4.94
CA GLY A 227 61.04 11.04 -5.39
C GLY A 227 60.96 10.01 -4.25
N GLY A 228 59.74 9.50 -3.95
CA GLY A 228 59.52 8.47 -2.94
C GLY A 228 58.03 8.07 -2.91
N GLY A 229 57.75 6.86 -3.32
CA GLY A 229 56.39 6.35 -3.40
C GLY A 229 55.76 6.13 -2.03
N GLY A 230 54.63 6.80 -1.78
CA GLY A 230 53.72 6.50 -0.69
C GLY A 230 52.56 5.69 -1.22
N GLY A 231 52.42 4.43 -0.79
CA GLY A 231 51.25 3.63 -1.08
C GLY A 231 50.02 4.11 -0.30
N GLY A 232 49.10 4.79 -0.97
CA GLY A 232 47.77 5.05 -0.42
C GLY A 232 46.87 3.84 -0.63
N GLY A 233 46.31 3.31 0.47
CA GLY A 233 45.33 2.26 0.39
C GLY A 233 44.05 2.74 -0.37
N SER A 234 43.65 1.97 -1.34
CA SER A 234 42.38 2.24 -2.05
C SER A 234 41.22 1.69 -1.21
N ALA A 235 40.48 2.56 -0.57
CA ALA A 235 39.20 2.18 -0.01
C ALA A 235 38.20 1.93 -1.15
N SER A 236 37.57 0.79 -1.13
CA SER A 236 36.48 0.48 -2.06
C SER A 236 35.16 0.70 -1.34
N PRO A 237 34.34 1.67 -1.76
CA PRO A 237 33.03 1.84 -1.17
C PRO A 237 32.20 0.59 -1.35
N LYS A 238 31.58 0.13 -0.24
CA LYS A 238 30.63 -0.97 -0.28
C LYS A 238 29.38 -0.50 -1.03
N SER A 239 28.97 -1.32 -2.02
CA SER A 239 27.63 -1.13 -2.61
C SER A 239 26.58 -1.34 -1.53
N PRO A 240 25.51 -0.50 -1.49
CA PRO A 240 24.40 -0.76 -0.58
C PRO A 240 23.83 -2.16 -0.82
N ASP A 241 23.54 -2.87 0.27
CA ASP A 241 22.89 -4.17 0.19
C ASP A 241 21.54 -3.99 -0.53
N LYS A 242 21.24 -4.90 -1.46
CA LYS A 242 19.91 -4.91 -2.09
C LYS A 242 18.88 -5.10 -0.98
N PRO A 243 17.80 -4.28 -0.95
CA PRO A 243 16.69 -4.58 -0.06
C PRO A 243 16.23 -6.01 -0.33
N GLU A 244 15.97 -6.77 0.74
CA GLU A 244 15.38 -8.09 0.60
C GLU A 244 14.08 -7.96 -0.21
N LYS A 245 13.96 -8.81 -1.23
CA LYS A 245 12.70 -8.85 -2.00
C LYS A 245 11.58 -9.16 -1.03
N ALA A 246 10.61 -8.27 -0.96
CA ALA A 246 9.35 -8.54 -0.28
C ALA A 246 8.83 -9.90 -0.75
N LYS A 247 8.54 -10.80 0.18
CA LYS A 247 7.78 -12.00 -0.15
C LYS A 247 6.45 -11.51 -0.72
N LYS A 248 6.14 -11.90 -1.97
CA LYS A 248 4.80 -11.70 -2.52
C LYS A 248 3.80 -12.16 -1.47
N PRO A 249 2.77 -11.37 -1.12
CA PRO A 249 1.70 -11.87 -0.29
C PRO A 249 1.23 -13.19 -0.90
N GLU A 250 1.04 -14.21 -0.06
CA GLU A 250 0.39 -15.43 -0.52
C GLU A 250 -0.90 -15.04 -1.22
N ALA A 251 -1.15 -15.70 -2.36
CA ALA A 251 -2.37 -15.45 -3.10
C ALA A 251 -3.54 -15.54 -2.13
N LEU A 252 -4.43 -14.54 -2.18
CA LEU A 252 -5.68 -14.54 -1.43
C LEU A 252 -6.22 -15.96 -1.35
N PRO A 253 -6.62 -16.45 -0.18
CA PRO A 253 -7.29 -17.73 -0.09
C PRO A 253 -8.45 -17.67 -1.09
N LYS A 254 -8.35 -18.49 -2.12
CA LYS A 254 -9.42 -18.59 -3.10
C LYS A 254 -10.62 -18.99 -2.29
N PHE A 255 -11.57 -18.07 -2.06
CA PHE A 255 -12.89 -18.44 -1.62
C PHE A 255 -13.25 -19.65 -2.45
N LYS A 256 -13.44 -20.79 -1.78
CA LYS A 256 -13.78 -22.02 -2.49
C LYS A 256 -14.99 -21.68 -3.33
N LYS A 257 -14.83 -21.70 -4.64
CA LYS A 257 -15.77 -21.32 -5.68
C LYS A 257 -17.01 -22.23 -5.71
N LYS A 258 -17.56 -22.57 -4.54
CA LYS A 258 -18.63 -23.56 -4.38
C LYS A 258 -20.03 -22.99 -4.16
N VAL A 259 -20.16 -21.69 -4.00
CA VAL A 259 -21.46 -21.08 -3.71
C VAL A 259 -21.84 -20.14 -4.86
N GLY A 260 -22.42 -20.68 -5.89
CA GLY A 260 -22.99 -19.90 -6.99
C GLY A 260 -22.72 -20.38 -8.41
N ASP A 261 -21.67 -21.17 -8.66
CA ASP A 261 -21.34 -21.63 -10.02
C ASP A 261 -22.18 -22.84 -10.50
N ASP A 262 -22.90 -23.53 -9.60
CA ASP A 262 -23.73 -24.67 -9.98
C ASP A 262 -25.17 -24.30 -10.38
N LEU A 263 -25.57 -23.05 -10.20
CA LEU A 263 -26.94 -22.59 -10.50
C LEU A 263 -27.20 -22.37 -12.02
N GLY A 264 -26.15 -22.42 -12.83
CA GLY A 264 -26.26 -22.21 -14.31
C GLY A 264 -26.12 -23.46 -15.16
N LYS A 265 -25.86 -24.66 -14.60
CA LYS A 265 -25.48 -25.84 -15.40
C LYS A 265 -26.54 -26.95 -15.49
N LYS A 266 -27.74 -26.76 -14.96
CA LYS A 266 -28.85 -27.70 -15.18
C LYS A 266 -30.08 -26.95 -15.66
N ARG A 267 -30.17 -26.76 -16.93
CA ARG A 267 -31.34 -26.75 -17.80
C ARG A 267 -30.96 -27.32 -19.16
#